data_652537e12879eb722823a0c8ac698fbd
#
_entry.id   652537e12879eb722823a0c8ac698fbd
#
_cell.length_a   1.000
_cell.length_b   1.000
_cell.length_c   1.000
_cell.angle_alpha   90.00
_cell.angle_beta   90.00
_cell.angle_gamma   90.00
#
_symmetry.space_group_name_H-M   'P 1'
#
loop_
_entity.id
_entity.type
_entity.pdbx_description
1 polymer ?
#
loop_
_entity_poly.entity_id
_entity_poly.type
_entity_poly.pdbx_seq_one_letter_code
_entity_poly.pdbx_strand_id
1 'polypeptide(L)'
;MNLSVKQNMALGSVAVLGLALGQAQEIPDRPEKLIFPPLIYDAPNPADYRVELESGTVVYIYPDRERPLIDLSVNIRGGSYLDPKGKEGLAGLTGSLMARGGIPSSPADELDEELEFLAARLSSSLGGLNGSVSLNLLSKDVDRGFEILRAVLAAPSFQEDKLALRKTQALQGLKQRNDDSRNIESRERNFLAYGEDFWFNRHTTAASLEGIRREDLLAFHHEWVHPRNFIVSISGDFDREAMLKRLDGVFAAWPHPGKKTPPVPQQREYGKSGVYIVDKDVNQGRVSIILPGIRWDDPDYYAIQMMNDVLGGGGFTSRITNRVRSDEGLAYSARSAFPGGAHYPVVFRAGFQSKSRTVAFATSIVLEEIERITREPVTAEELLTAKKSFIDTFPNNFASASQVVSAFARDEMIGRYATQPDYWANYRDNIEAVDIAAVQRVAKRRLKLGQVIILIVGQKEEILKGHPDHPVNLGRLAKGGVKELPMRDPLTMQPIK
;
A
#
# COMPACT_ATOMS: atom_id res chain seq x y z
N MET A 1 -82.13 28.77 37.73
CA MET A 1 -83.01 28.81 36.54
C MET A 1 -82.28 28.21 35.39
N ASN A 2 -82.67 27.01 35.00
CA ASN A 2 -82.47 26.24 33.76
C ASN A 2 -81.20 26.36 32.98
N LEU A 3 -80.37 25.34 33.01
CA LEU A 3 -80.35 24.04 32.23
C LEU A 3 -80.07 24.16 30.72
N SER A 4 -79.00 23.65 30.25
CA SER A 4 -79.08 22.45 29.39
C SER A 4 -77.69 21.87 29.09
N VAL A 5 -77.60 20.61 29.40
CA VAL A 5 -76.52 19.68 29.06
C VAL A 5 -76.68 19.33 27.62
N LYS A 6 -75.56 19.34 26.84
CA LYS A 6 -75.42 18.54 25.62
C LYS A 6 -74.16 17.70 25.71
N GLN A 7 -74.38 16.40 25.86
CA GLN A 7 -73.41 15.33 25.64
C GLN A 7 -73.00 15.30 24.18
N ASN A 8 -71.73 15.31 23.96
CA ASN A 8 -71.13 14.80 22.68
C ASN A 8 -70.32 13.59 23.01
N MET A 9 -70.75 12.44 22.51
CA MET A 9 -70.06 11.20 22.46
C MET A 9 -68.82 11.37 21.52
N ALA A 10 -67.64 11.21 22.05
CA ALA A 10 -66.44 11.00 21.25
C ALA A 10 -66.22 9.50 21.11
N LEU A 11 -66.31 9.01 19.85
CA LEU A 11 -65.92 7.66 19.46
C LEU A 11 -64.43 7.48 19.72
N GLY A 12 -64.09 6.55 20.59
CA GLY A 12 -62.72 6.11 20.79
C GLY A 12 -62.24 5.29 19.62
N SER A 13 -61.25 5.80 18.89
CA SER A 13 -60.49 5.01 17.94
C SER A 13 -59.55 4.09 18.71
N VAL A 14 -59.84 2.80 18.74
CA VAL A 14 -58.93 1.77 19.23
C VAL A 14 -57.80 1.63 18.18
N ALA A 15 -56.64 2.20 18.47
CA ALA A 15 -55.42 1.92 17.74
C ALA A 15 -54.99 0.49 18.08
N VAL A 16 -55.18 -0.43 17.15
CA VAL A 16 -54.60 -1.75 17.21
C VAL A 16 -53.09 -1.58 16.94
N LEU A 17 -52.27 -1.58 18.01
CA LEU A 17 -50.84 -1.81 17.91
C LEU A 17 -50.64 -3.25 17.42
N GLY A 18 -50.39 -3.39 16.12
CA GLY A 18 -49.88 -4.63 15.57
C GLY A 18 -48.48 -4.88 16.12
N LEU A 19 -48.37 -5.71 17.13
CA LEU A 19 -47.11 -6.35 17.51
C LEU A 19 -46.66 -7.18 16.30
N ALA A 20 -45.74 -6.61 15.49
CA ALA A 20 -44.94 -7.38 14.60
C ALA A 20 -44.08 -8.31 15.48
N LEU A 21 -44.57 -9.52 15.70
CA LEU A 21 -43.77 -10.64 16.18
C LEU A 21 -42.67 -10.83 15.11
N GLY A 22 -41.50 -10.22 15.33
CA GLY A 22 -40.32 -10.56 14.60
C GLY A 22 -40.12 -12.08 14.77
N GLN A 23 -40.33 -12.83 13.70
CA GLN A 23 -39.91 -14.23 13.67
C GLN A 23 -38.44 -14.23 14.01
N ALA A 24 -38.09 -14.75 15.16
CA ALA A 24 -36.70 -15.03 15.48
C ALA A 24 -36.17 -15.94 14.34
N GLN A 25 -35.35 -15.37 13.48
CA GLN A 25 -34.76 -16.12 12.39
C GLN A 25 -33.92 -17.24 13.05
N GLU A 26 -34.33 -18.48 12.83
CA GLU A 26 -33.63 -19.63 13.38
C GLU A 26 -32.17 -19.55 12.93
N ILE A 27 -31.26 -19.40 13.89
CA ILE A 27 -29.82 -19.33 13.58
C ILE A 27 -29.43 -20.70 13.03
N PRO A 28 -28.98 -20.79 11.78
CA PRO A 28 -28.59 -22.08 11.21
C PRO A 28 -27.48 -22.75 12.00
N ASP A 29 -27.52 -24.08 12.04
CA ASP A 29 -26.52 -24.92 12.71
C ASP A 29 -25.12 -24.87 12.06
N ARG A 30 -25.03 -24.28 10.88
CA ARG A 30 -23.76 -24.11 10.13
C ARG A 30 -23.69 -22.76 9.44
N PRO A 31 -22.51 -22.13 9.41
CA PRO A 31 -22.30 -20.83 8.75
C PRO A 31 -22.71 -20.83 7.27
N GLU A 32 -22.53 -21.94 6.56
CA GLU A 32 -22.82 -22.06 5.12
C GLU A 32 -24.31 -21.94 4.80
N LYS A 33 -25.18 -22.12 5.82
CA LYS A 33 -26.63 -21.97 5.69
C LYS A 33 -27.12 -20.56 5.97
N LEU A 34 -26.23 -19.64 6.38
CA LEU A 34 -26.57 -18.24 6.56
C LEU A 34 -26.90 -17.60 5.21
N ILE A 35 -28.08 -17.03 5.11
CA ILE A 35 -28.51 -16.26 3.93
C ILE A 35 -28.38 -14.80 4.27
N PHE A 36 -27.49 -14.10 3.60
CA PHE A 36 -27.34 -12.65 3.73
C PHE A 36 -28.13 -11.97 2.62
N PRO A 37 -28.83 -10.85 2.91
CA PRO A 37 -29.42 -10.03 1.87
C PRO A 37 -28.33 -9.52 0.92
N PRO A 38 -28.67 -9.22 -0.34
CA PRO A 38 -27.72 -8.60 -1.27
C PRO A 38 -27.11 -7.35 -0.65
N LEU A 39 -25.80 -7.16 -0.80
CA LEU A 39 -25.11 -5.98 -0.33
C LEU A 39 -25.56 -4.76 -1.16
N ILE A 40 -26.36 -3.89 -0.55
CA ILE A 40 -26.72 -2.59 -1.12
C ILE A 40 -25.80 -1.57 -0.48
N TYR A 41 -24.89 -1.03 -1.25
CA TYR A 41 -23.91 -0.04 -0.80
C TYR A 41 -23.50 0.87 -1.95
N ASP A 42 -23.76 2.15 -1.81
CA ASP A 42 -23.31 3.15 -2.77
C ASP A 42 -21.97 3.74 -2.31
N ALA A 43 -20.96 3.72 -3.17
CA ALA A 43 -19.68 4.32 -2.86
C ALA A 43 -19.82 5.84 -2.71
N PRO A 44 -19.17 6.46 -1.72
CA PRO A 44 -19.15 7.91 -1.63
C PRO A 44 -18.59 8.54 -2.91
N ASN A 45 -19.18 9.66 -3.34
CA ASN A 45 -18.70 10.39 -4.51
C ASN A 45 -17.50 11.28 -4.12
N PRO A 46 -16.32 11.13 -4.72
CA PRO A 46 -15.16 11.95 -4.41
C PRO A 46 -15.40 13.46 -4.52
N ALA A 47 -16.27 13.90 -5.45
CA ALA A 47 -16.57 15.31 -5.67
C ALA A 47 -17.22 16.00 -4.46
N ASP A 48 -17.95 15.27 -3.63
CA ASP A 48 -18.64 15.82 -2.45
C ASP A 48 -17.65 16.22 -1.33
N TYR A 49 -16.46 15.64 -1.36
CA TYR A 49 -15.41 15.83 -0.36
C TYR A 49 -14.27 16.70 -0.86
N ARG A 50 -14.11 16.86 -2.18
CA ARG A 50 -12.99 17.55 -2.81
C ARG A 50 -13.21 19.07 -2.82
N VAL A 51 -12.17 19.80 -2.40
CA VAL A 51 -12.07 21.26 -2.51
C VAL A 51 -10.67 21.61 -2.98
N GLU A 52 -10.53 22.61 -3.82
CA GLU A 52 -9.24 23.19 -4.18
C GLU A 52 -9.14 24.57 -3.51
N LEU A 53 -8.11 24.73 -2.68
CA LEU A 53 -7.83 25.98 -1.95
C LEU A 53 -7.22 27.04 -2.89
N GLU A 54 -7.22 28.31 -2.46
CA GLU A 54 -6.57 29.41 -3.20
C GLU A 54 -5.07 29.16 -3.44
N SER A 55 -4.41 28.43 -2.53
CA SER A 55 -3.02 27.99 -2.67
C SER A 55 -2.78 26.97 -3.79
N GLY A 56 -3.85 26.44 -4.40
CA GLY A 56 -3.83 25.32 -5.34
C GLY A 56 -3.66 23.95 -4.69
N THR A 57 -3.75 23.88 -3.35
CA THR A 57 -3.75 22.61 -2.61
C THR A 57 -5.13 21.95 -2.71
N VAL A 58 -5.14 20.65 -3.10
CA VAL A 58 -6.38 19.87 -3.10
C VAL A 58 -6.61 19.30 -1.70
N VAL A 59 -7.83 19.46 -1.19
CA VAL A 59 -8.27 18.97 0.11
C VAL A 59 -9.46 18.03 -0.06
N TYR A 60 -9.38 16.87 0.56
CA TYR A 60 -10.53 15.98 0.79
C TYR A 60 -10.92 16.13 2.25
N ILE A 61 -12.16 16.60 2.50
CA ILE A 61 -12.65 17.00 3.83
C ILE A 61 -13.96 16.31 4.19
N TYR A 62 -13.98 15.69 5.39
CA TYR A 62 -15.16 15.02 5.92
C TYR A 62 -15.37 15.37 7.39
N PRO A 63 -16.30 16.29 7.74
CA PRO A 63 -16.71 16.53 9.12
C PRO A 63 -17.36 15.29 9.73
N ASP A 64 -16.85 14.85 10.90
CA ASP A 64 -17.37 13.73 11.66
C ASP A 64 -17.30 14.08 13.16
N ARG A 65 -18.46 14.28 13.79
CA ARG A 65 -18.58 14.76 15.17
C ARG A 65 -18.82 13.64 16.19
N GLU A 66 -18.64 12.39 15.79
CA GLU A 66 -18.81 11.26 16.72
C GLU A 66 -17.77 11.28 17.85
N ARG A 67 -16.59 11.81 17.58
CA ARG A 67 -15.47 11.91 18.53
C ARG A 67 -14.83 13.28 18.44
N PRO A 68 -14.37 13.88 19.57
CA PRO A 68 -13.72 15.17 19.57
C PRO A 68 -12.26 15.08 19.07
N LEU A 69 -12.07 14.49 17.90
CA LEU A 69 -10.76 14.24 17.29
C LEU A 69 -10.69 14.82 15.87
N ILE A 70 -9.50 15.21 15.47
CA ILE A 70 -9.18 15.59 14.10
C ILE A 70 -8.04 14.69 13.61
N ASP A 71 -8.26 14.05 12.47
CA ASP A 71 -7.26 13.32 11.70
C ASP A 71 -6.93 14.08 10.43
N LEU A 72 -5.70 14.54 10.31
CA LEU A 72 -5.21 15.25 9.12
C LEU A 72 -3.97 14.57 8.58
N SER A 73 -3.90 14.44 7.24
CA SER A 73 -2.69 14.02 6.55
C SER A 73 -2.43 14.92 5.34
N VAL A 74 -1.27 15.54 5.32
CA VAL A 74 -0.74 16.24 4.15
C VAL A 74 0.11 15.25 3.37
N ASN A 75 -0.43 14.72 2.29
CA ASN A 75 0.28 13.84 1.38
C ASN A 75 1.14 14.69 0.45
N ILE A 76 2.40 14.33 0.30
CA ILE A 76 3.42 15.09 -0.43
C ILE A 76 3.85 14.31 -1.65
N ARG A 77 3.69 14.85 -2.86
CA ARG A 77 4.31 14.30 -4.06
C ARG A 77 5.81 14.52 -3.99
N GLY A 78 6.59 13.48 -4.23
CA GLY A 78 8.05 13.51 -4.12
C GLY A 78 8.59 12.48 -3.14
N GLY A 79 9.85 12.12 -3.32
CA GLY A 79 10.51 11.10 -2.49
C GLY A 79 11.88 10.77 -3.03
N SER A 80 12.41 9.58 -2.72
CA SER A 80 13.79 9.21 -3.04
C SER A 80 14.11 9.12 -4.54
N TYR A 81 13.12 9.10 -5.43
CA TYR A 81 13.38 9.23 -6.86
C TYR A 81 13.98 10.61 -7.23
N LEU A 82 13.84 11.59 -6.33
CA LEU A 82 14.40 12.93 -6.45
C LEU A 82 15.77 13.08 -5.75
N ASP A 83 16.24 12.04 -5.05
CA ASP A 83 17.55 12.09 -4.41
C ASP A 83 18.64 12.33 -5.45
N PRO A 84 19.51 13.33 -5.27
CA PRO A 84 20.68 13.49 -6.11
C PRO A 84 21.58 12.27 -6.04
N LYS A 85 22.26 11.96 -7.14
CA LYS A 85 23.24 10.87 -7.19
C LYS A 85 24.32 11.07 -6.14
N GLY A 86 24.61 10.05 -5.34
CA GLY A 86 25.53 10.09 -4.21
C GLY A 86 24.94 10.65 -2.92
N LYS A 87 23.66 11.02 -2.91
CA LYS A 87 22.88 11.47 -1.74
C LYS A 87 21.68 10.55 -1.50
N GLU A 88 21.75 9.29 -1.92
CA GLU A 88 20.67 8.32 -1.70
C GLU A 88 20.37 8.18 -0.22
N GLY A 89 19.11 8.38 0.15
CA GLY A 89 18.64 8.47 1.55
C GLY A 89 18.30 9.89 2.02
N LEU A 90 18.56 10.93 1.19
CA LEU A 90 18.26 12.31 1.51
C LEU A 90 16.77 12.54 1.78
N ALA A 91 15.89 12.08 0.87
CA ALA A 91 14.45 12.19 1.07
C ALA A 91 14.00 11.50 2.38
N GLY A 92 14.52 10.30 2.66
CA GLY A 92 14.19 9.57 3.88
C GLY A 92 14.61 10.29 5.15
N LEU A 93 15.80 10.88 5.19
CA LEU A 93 16.27 11.70 6.31
C LEU A 93 15.44 12.98 6.45
N THR A 94 15.20 13.69 5.33
CA THR A 94 14.35 14.90 5.32
C THR A 94 12.96 14.58 5.85
N GLY A 95 12.30 13.57 5.29
CA GLY A 95 10.96 13.16 5.71
C GLY A 95 10.88 12.81 7.19
N SER A 96 11.85 12.06 7.72
CA SER A 96 11.82 11.66 9.13
C SER A 96 12.11 12.81 10.08
N LEU A 97 12.93 13.80 9.68
CA LEU A 97 13.35 14.91 10.52
C LEU A 97 12.45 16.15 10.42
N MET A 98 11.51 16.21 9.48
CA MET A 98 10.51 17.28 9.47
C MET A 98 9.76 17.35 10.81
N ALA A 99 9.25 16.24 11.32
CA ALA A 99 8.54 16.19 12.61
C ALA A 99 9.47 15.96 13.82
N ARG A 100 10.69 15.45 13.62
CA ARG A 100 11.60 15.03 14.70
C ARG A 100 12.87 15.85 14.79
N GLY A 101 13.02 16.86 13.97
CA GLY A 101 14.21 17.72 13.92
C GLY A 101 14.02 19.10 14.54
N GLY A 102 12.89 19.31 15.27
CA GLY A 102 12.55 20.60 15.87
C GLY A 102 11.95 21.61 14.88
N ILE A 103 11.38 22.67 15.42
CA ILE A 103 10.81 23.81 14.69
C ILE A 103 11.44 25.11 15.21
N PRO A 104 11.33 26.25 14.51
CA PRO A 104 11.97 27.49 14.95
C PRO A 104 11.60 27.96 16.37
N SER A 105 10.36 27.68 16.79
CA SER A 105 9.82 28.07 18.10
C SER A 105 10.11 27.05 19.20
N SER A 106 10.55 25.83 18.87
CA SER A 106 10.74 24.76 19.86
C SER A 106 11.75 23.72 19.36
N PRO A 107 12.81 23.43 20.15
CA PRO A 107 13.70 22.31 19.91
C PRO A 107 12.90 20.98 19.87
N ALA A 108 13.51 19.95 19.29
CA ALA A 108 12.83 18.66 19.06
C ALA A 108 12.29 18.03 20.35
N ASP A 109 13.05 18.05 21.43
CA ASP A 109 12.65 17.40 22.68
C ASP A 109 11.52 18.17 23.37
N GLU A 110 11.52 19.51 23.33
CA GLU A 110 10.45 20.35 23.84
C GLU A 110 9.17 20.19 22.99
N LEU A 111 9.32 20.05 21.67
CA LEU A 111 8.20 19.79 20.77
C LEU A 111 7.55 18.41 21.07
N ASP A 112 8.36 17.38 21.33
CA ASP A 112 7.86 16.06 21.71
C ASP A 112 7.10 16.13 23.05
N GLU A 113 7.60 16.85 24.07
CA GLU A 113 6.90 17.08 25.35
C GLU A 113 5.59 17.85 25.16
N GLU A 114 5.57 18.87 24.30
CA GLU A 114 4.35 19.61 23.99
C GLU A 114 3.28 18.73 23.30
N LEU A 115 3.71 17.90 22.33
CA LEU A 115 2.80 16.97 21.65
C LEU A 115 2.23 15.91 22.61
N GLU A 116 3.02 15.44 23.56
CA GLU A 116 2.55 14.53 24.62
C GLU A 116 1.53 15.23 25.54
N PHE A 117 1.79 16.48 25.95
CA PHE A 117 0.85 17.27 26.74
C PHE A 117 -0.49 17.50 26.04
N LEU A 118 -0.47 17.74 24.72
CA LEU A 118 -1.66 17.90 23.88
C LEU A 118 -2.34 16.55 23.55
N ALA A 119 -1.78 15.41 23.96
CA ALA A 119 -2.15 14.08 23.51
C ALA A 119 -2.20 14.00 21.96
N ALA A 120 -1.39 14.79 21.26
CA ALA A 120 -1.32 14.86 19.82
C ALA A 120 -0.26 13.91 19.27
N ARG A 121 -0.55 13.36 18.09
CA ARG A 121 0.40 12.51 17.35
C ARG A 121 0.80 13.20 16.06
N LEU A 122 2.07 13.53 15.95
CA LEU A 122 2.66 14.10 14.74
C LEU A 122 3.69 13.14 14.17
N SER A 123 3.60 12.86 12.88
CA SER A 123 4.57 12.03 12.17
C SER A 123 4.84 12.58 10.79
N SER A 124 6.05 12.34 10.29
CA SER A 124 6.43 12.70 8.92
C SER A 124 7.31 11.64 8.29
N SER A 125 7.17 11.47 6.97
CA SER A 125 7.99 10.55 6.18
C SER A 125 8.03 10.96 4.72
N LEU A 126 9.12 10.66 4.01
CA LEU A 126 9.20 10.68 2.56
C LEU A 126 9.74 9.33 2.10
N GLY A 127 8.94 8.63 1.31
CA GLY A 127 9.27 7.32 0.76
C GLY A 127 9.89 7.39 -0.63
N GLY A 128 9.60 6.37 -1.48
CA GLY A 128 10.11 6.32 -2.85
C GLY A 128 9.50 7.37 -3.76
N LEU A 129 8.18 7.49 -3.75
CA LEU A 129 7.38 8.31 -4.69
C LEU A 129 6.63 9.44 -4.02
N ASN A 130 6.30 9.28 -2.76
CA ASN A 130 5.51 10.20 -1.97
C ASN A 130 5.89 10.14 -0.51
N GLY A 131 5.40 11.09 0.24
CA GLY A 131 5.46 11.12 1.68
C GLY A 131 4.20 11.69 2.29
N SER A 132 4.23 11.86 3.60
CA SER A 132 3.14 12.50 4.34
C SER A 132 3.64 13.18 5.61
N VAL A 133 2.91 14.20 6.03
CA VAL A 133 2.91 14.71 7.40
C VAL A 133 1.51 14.48 7.94
N SER A 134 1.40 13.70 9.02
CA SER A 134 0.10 13.34 9.61
C SER A 134 0.03 13.89 11.03
N LEU A 135 -1.11 14.47 11.36
CA LEU A 135 -1.43 15.04 12.67
C LEU A 135 -2.77 14.48 13.14
N ASN A 136 -2.80 13.89 14.33
CA ASN A 136 -4.00 13.49 15.05
C ASN A 136 -4.01 14.22 16.39
N LEU A 137 -5.13 14.87 16.74
CA LEU A 137 -5.26 15.68 17.96
C LEU A 137 -6.72 15.82 18.39
N LEU A 138 -6.92 16.31 19.62
CA LEU A 138 -8.24 16.71 20.11
C LEU A 138 -8.71 18.00 19.40
N SER A 139 -9.98 18.07 19.04
CA SER A 139 -10.56 19.22 18.32
C SER A 139 -10.41 20.55 19.08
N LYS A 140 -10.39 20.52 20.43
CA LYS A 140 -10.15 21.72 21.27
C LYS A 140 -8.75 22.33 21.09
N ASP A 141 -7.77 21.55 20.68
CA ASP A 141 -6.36 21.95 20.54
C ASP A 141 -5.96 22.25 19.10
N VAL A 142 -6.96 22.36 18.19
CA VAL A 142 -6.75 22.51 16.74
C VAL A 142 -5.89 23.71 16.38
N ASP A 143 -6.03 24.86 17.06
CA ASP A 143 -5.26 26.07 16.76
C ASP A 143 -3.76 25.83 16.97
N ARG A 144 -3.38 25.30 18.12
CA ARG A 144 -1.99 24.99 18.41
C ARG A 144 -1.43 23.88 17.54
N GLY A 145 -2.21 22.82 17.31
CA GLY A 145 -1.82 21.73 16.40
C GLY A 145 -1.53 22.21 14.99
N PHE A 146 -2.30 23.15 14.47
CA PHE A 146 -2.10 23.71 13.11
C PHE A 146 -0.92 24.70 13.04
N GLU A 147 -0.60 25.42 14.11
CA GLU A 147 0.64 26.19 14.21
C GLU A 147 1.87 25.27 14.12
N ILE A 148 1.87 24.18 14.88
CA ILE A 148 2.93 23.17 14.85
C ILE A 148 3.02 22.53 13.45
N LEU A 149 1.89 22.10 12.88
CA LEU A 149 1.83 21.52 11.55
C LEU A 149 2.43 22.45 10.48
N ARG A 150 2.06 23.74 10.52
CA ARG A 150 2.62 24.74 9.61
C ARG A 150 4.13 24.87 9.79
N ALA A 151 4.62 24.95 11.03
CA ALA A 151 6.04 25.08 11.31
C ALA A 151 6.84 23.86 10.79
N VAL A 152 6.34 22.65 11.02
CA VAL A 152 6.94 21.39 10.53
C VAL A 152 6.94 21.31 9.00
N LEU A 153 5.86 21.76 8.36
CA LEU A 153 5.75 21.72 6.90
C LEU A 153 6.54 22.84 6.21
N ALA A 154 6.61 24.04 6.79
CA ALA A 154 7.14 25.22 6.13
C ALA A 154 8.59 25.55 6.53
N ALA A 155 8.98 25.23 7.76
CA ALA A 155 10.26 25.66 8.31
C ALA A 155 10.82 24.68 9.37
N PRO A 156 10.99 23.39 9.06
CA PRO A 156 11.61 22.45 10.01
C PRO A 156 13.06 22.87 10.31
N SER A 157 13.48 22.77 11.56
CA SER A 157 14.82 23.20 11.98
C SER A 157 15.94 22.25 11.56
N PHE A 158 15.64 20.96 11.41
CA PHE A 158 16.62 19.90 11.09
C PHE A 158 17.86 20.00 12.01
N GLN A 159 17.65 19.95 13.33
CA GLN A 159 18.74 20.07 14.32
C GLN A 159 19.87 19.08 14.04
N GLU A 160 21.12 19.56 14.12
CA GLU A 160 22.32 18.81 13.75
C GLU A 160 22.52 17.54 14.58
N ASP A 161 22.23 17.59 15.88
CA ASP A 161 22.30 16.44 16.78
C ASP A 161 21.25 15.37 16.40
N LYS A 162 20.03 15.78 16.03
CA LYS A 162 18.99 14.86 15.56
C LYS A 162 19.33 14.26 14.20
N LEU A 163 19.96 15.03 13.31
CA LEU A 163 20.47 14.50 12.04
C LEU A 163 21.60 13.48 12.30
N ALA A 164 22.55 13.79 13.17
CA ALA A 164 23.63 12.86 13.52
C ALA A 164 23.10 11.57 14.13
N LEU A 165 22.10 11.64 15.02
CA LEU A 165 21.44 10.49 15.61
C LEU A 165 20.75 9.65 14.53
N ARG A 166 19.98 10.27 13.63
CA ARG A 166 19.28 9.55 12.52
C ARG A 166 20.24 8.90 11.55
N LYS A 167 21.36 9.56 11.21
CA LYS A 167 22.42 8.94 10.39
C LYS A 167 23.03 7.72 11.06
N THR A 168 23.30 7.80 12.37
CA THR A 168 23.81 6.67 13.16
C THR A 168 22.83 5.49 13.15
N GLN A 169 21.54 5.74 13.41
CA GLN A 169 20.49 4.73 13.36
C GLN A 169 20.36 4.10 11.96
N ALA A 170 20.37 4.94 10.92
CA ALA A 170 20.34 4.47 9.54
C ALA A 170 21.55 3.58 9.20
N LEU A 171 22.75 3.98 9.62
CA LEU A 171 23.97 3.18 9.42
C LEU A 171 23.91 1.82 10.12
N GLN A 172 23.33 1.75 11.32
CA GLN A 172 23.10 0.46 12.00
C GLN A 172 22.10 -0.40 11.22
N GLY A 173 21.02 0.20 10.71
CA GLY A 173 20.08 -0.51 9.83
C GLY A 173 20.74 -1.02 8.55
N LEU A 174 21.68 -0.25 7.95
CA LEU A 174 22.45 -0.72 6.82
C LEU A 174 23.31 -1.96 7.15
N LYS A 175 24.00 -1.98 8.28
CA LYS A 175 24.81 -3.12 8.72
C LYS A 175 24.00 -4.40 8.83
N GLN A 176 22.75 -4.31 9.26
CA GLN A 176 21.81 -5.44 9.42
C GLN A 176 21.04 -5.81 8.13
N ARG A 177 21.30 -5.13 7.02
CA ARG A 177 20.55 -5.28 5.76
C ARG A 177 20.50 -6.71 5.22
N ASN A 178 21.54 -7.50 5.48
CA ASN A 178 21.65 -8.87 5.02
C ASN A 178 21.26 -9.92 6.07
N ASP A 179 20.82 -9.53 7.27
CA ASP A 179 20.48 -10.49 8.32
C ASP A 179 19.22 -11.29 7.98
N ASP A 180 18.21 -10.62 7.42
CA ASP A 180 16.95 -11.27 6.98
C ASP A 180 17.01 -11.59 5.48
N SER A 181 16.78 -12.87 5.14
CA SER A 181 16.65 -13.35 3.75
C SER A 181 15.57 -12.61 2.94
N ARG A 182 14.56 -12.03 3.62
CA ARG A 182 13.50 -11.22 2.98
C ARG A 182 14.05 -9.93 2.38
N ASN A 183 14.97 -9.27 3.07
CA ASN A 183 15.60 -8.04 2.60
C ASN A 183 16.48 -8.32 1.37
N ILE A 184 17.22 -9.43 1.40
CA ILE A 184 18.04 -9.88 0.27
C ILE A 184 17.14 -10.21 -0.92
N GLU A 185 16.09 -11.03 -0.70
CA GLU A 185 15.14 -11.40 -1.76
C GLU A 185 14.48 -10.19 -2.39
N SER A 186 13.97 -9.26 -1.57
CA SER A 186 13.29 -8.07 -2.08
C SER A 186 14.19 -7.20 -2.93
N ARG A 187 15.43 -7.01 -2.50
CA ARG A 187 16.45 -6.24 -3.22
C ARG A 187 16.83 -6.87 -4.54
N GLU A 188 17.28 -8.12 -4.54
CA GLU A 188 17.74 -8.82 -5.76
C GLU A 188 16.58 -9.04 -6.73
N ARG A 189 15.36 -9.30 -6.24
CA ARG A 189 14.15 -9.32 -7.06
C ARG A 189 13.91 -7.99 -7.77
N ASN A 190 14.07 -6.86 -7.07
CA ASN A 190 13.87 -5.55 -7.68
C ASN A 190 14.95 -5.24 -8.73
N PHE A 191 16.20 -5.64 -8.51
CA PHE A 191 17.24 -5.56 -9.55
C PHE A 191 16.88 -6.38 -10.79
N LEU A 192 16.40 -7.61 -10.60
CA LEU A 192 15.96 -8.48 -11.70
C LEU A 192 14.69 -7.97 -12.38
N ALA A 193 13.78 -7.31 -11.64
CA ALA A 193 12.51 -6.84 -12.16
C ALA A 193 12.61 -5.52 -12.93
N TYR A 194 13.54 -4.64 -12.56
CA TYR A 194 13.56 -3.26 -13.04
C TYR A 194 14.92 -2.79 -13.56
N GLY A 195 15.99 -3.58 -13.40
CA GLY A 195 17.36 -3.20 -13.74
C GLY A 195 18.06 -2.43 -12.62
N GLU A 196 19.39 -2.51 -12.59
CA GLU A 196 20.19 -1.87 -11.53
C GLU A 196 20.13 -0.34 -11.59
N ASP A 197 20.02 0.26 -12.78
CA ASP A 197 19.97 1.71 -12.98
C ASP A 197 18.60 2.33 -12.72
N PHE A 198 17.57 1.52 -12.46
CA PHE A 198 16.25 2.05 -12.15
C PHE A 198 16.31 2.81 -10.83
N TRP A 199 15.73 4.00 -10.77
CA TRP A 199 15.80 4.90 -9.62
C TRP A 199 15.44 4.22 -8.29
N PHE A 200 14.48 3.29 -8.30
CA PHE A 200 14.05 2.54 -7.12
C PHE A 200 15.15 1.62 -6.56
N ASN A 201 16.09 1.22 -7.39
CA ASN A 201 17.21 0.36 -7.05
C ASN A 201 18.48 1.13 -6.64
N ARG A 202 18.40 2.46 -6.59
CA ARG A 202 19.46 3.29 -5.99
C ARG A 202 19.33 3.23 -4.46
N HIS A 203 20.16 2.41 -3.86
CA HIS A 203 20.12 2.18 -2.42
C HIS A 203 21.00 3.17 -1.66
N THR A 204 20.51 3.59 -0.49
CA THR A 204 21.33 4.28 0.49
C THR A 204 22.56 3.46 0.87
N THR A 205 23.73 4.08 0.90
CA THR A 205 25.03 3.49 1.29
C THR A 205 25.60 4.24 2.48
N ALA A 206 26.66 3.67 3.10
CA ALA A 206 27.37 4.38 4.17
C ALA A 206 27.94 5.71 3.66
N ALA A 207 28.54 5.71 2.45
CA ALA A 207 29.09 6.91 1.82
C ALA A 207 28.04 7.97 1.50
N SER A 208 26.85 7.57 0.98
CA SER A 208 25.78 8.52 0.69
C SER A 208 25.25 9.15 1.98
N LEU A 209 25.07 8.36 3.06
CA LEU A 209 24.68 8.88 4.36
C LEU A 209 25.70 9.86 4.97
N GLU A 210 27.00 9.51 4.90
CA GLU A 210 28.05 10.37 5.40
C GLU A 210 28.05 11.72 4.67
N GLY A 211 27.89 11.69 3.34
CA GLY A 211 27.88 12.86 2.49
C GLY A 211 26.66 13.79 2.64
N ILE A 212 25.57 13.36 3.26
CA ILE A 212 24.38 14.20 3.49
C ILE A 212 24.63 15.15 4.66
N ARG A 213 24.36 16.44 4.46
CA ARG A 213 24.47 17.49 5.48
C ARG A 213 23.13 18.17 5.69
N ARG A 214 23.00 18.97 6.74
CA ARG A 214 21.79 19.73 7.07
C ARG A 214 21.34 20.62 5.90
N GLU A 215 22.28 21.26 5.22
CA GLU A 215 22.02 22.12 4.07
C GLU A 215 21.35 21.35 2.91
N ASP A 216 21.67 20.06 2.74
CA ASP A 216 21.03 19.21 1.75
C ASP A 216 19.55 18.97 2.08
N LEU A 217 19.25 18.74 3.39
CA LEU A 217 17.87 18.57 3.85
C LEU A 217 17.06 19.85 3.62
N LEU A 218 17.62 21.00 3.98
CA LEU A 218 16.99 22.30 3.76
C LEU A 218 16.74 22.54 2.26
N ALA A 219 17.74 22.30 1.42
CA ALA A 219 17.61 22.47 -0.04
C ALA A 219 16.53 21.55 -0.60
N PHE A 220 16.54 20.27 -0.24
CA PHE A 220 15.53 19.28 -0.69
C PHE A 220 14.13 19.67 -0.21
N HIS A 221 14.00 20.07 1.05
CA HIS A 221 12.75 20.52 1.63
C HIS A 221 12.21 21.77 0.89
N HIS A 222 13.02 22.82 0.72
CA HIS A 222 12.62 24.05 0.04
C HIS A 222 12.21 23.81 -1.42
N GLU A 223 12.83 22.85 -2.09
CA GLU A 223 12.55 22.55 -3.48
C GLU A 223 11.26 21.76 -3.66
N TRP A 224 10.97 20.77 -2.79
CA TRP A 224 9.93 19.78 -3.02
C TRP A 224 8.74 19.81 -2.05
N VAL A 225 8.94 20.30 -0.80
CA VAL A 225 7.90 20.33 0.22
C VAL A 225 7.18 21.67 0.20
N HIS A 226 6.11 21.76 -0.60
CA HIS A 226 5.30 22.98 -0.72
C HIS A 226 3.89 22.70 -1.26
N PRO A 227 2.92 23.64 -1.12
CA PRO A 227 1.50 23.44 -1.42
C PRO A 227 1.18 22.86 -2.80
N ARG A 228 1.94 23.18 -3.83
CA ARG A 228 1.73 22.64 -5.20
C ARG A 228 1.94 21.12 -5.30
N ASN A 229 2.63 20.53 -4.33
CA ASN A 229 2.88 19.10 -4.25
C ASN A 229 2.03 18.43 -3.16
N PHE A 230 1.12 19.16 -2.50
CA PHE A 230 0.30 18.65 -1.41
C PHE A 230 -1.07 18.19 -1.89
N ILE A 231 -1.54 17.14 -1.25
CA ILE A 231 -2.93 16.70 -1.24
C ILE A 231 -3.28 16.42 0.20
N VAL A 232 -4.29 17.10 0.72
CA VAL A 232 -4.70 17.01 2.11
C VAL A 232 -5.90 16.08 2.23
N SER A 233 -5.88 15.19 3.22
CA SER A 233 -7.06 14.48 3.70
C SER A 233 -7.30 14.86 5.15
N ILE A 234 -8.52 15.27 5.48
CA ILE A 234 -8.90 15.68 6.83
C ILE A 234 -10.31 15.20 7.17
N SER A 235 -10.44 14.62 8.36
CA SER A 235 -11.74 14.22 8.94
C SER A 235 -11.76 14.49 10.43
N GLY A 236 -12.95 14.61 11.00
CA GLY A 236 -13.13 14.77 12.44
C GLY A 236 -14.10 15.86 12.84
N ASP A 237 -14.04 16.24 14.13
CA ASP A 237 -14.95 17.17 14.76
C ASP A 237 -14.57 18.63 14.48
N PHE A 238 -15.15 19.16 13.42
CA PHE A 238 -15.00 20.56 13.01
C PHE A 238 -16.17 21.04 12.15
N ASP A 239 -16.28 22.37 12.03
CA ASP A 239 -17.10 23.00 10.99
C ASP A 239 -16.33 23.05 9.67
N ARG A 240 -17.00 22.66 8.58
CA ARG A 240 -16.36 22.53 7.25
C ARG A 240 -15.77 23.85 6.75
N GLU A 241 -16.55 24.91 6.79
CA GLU A 241 -16.14 26.22 6.24
C GLU A 241 -15.04 26.84 7.09
N ALA A 242 -15.16 26.77 8.41
CA ALA A 242 -14.13 27.25 9.32
C ALA A 242 -12.81 26.49 9.13
N MET A 243 -12.87 25.18 8.89
CA MET A 243 -11.69 24.34 8.67
C MET A 243 -11.03 24.65 7.32
N LEU A 244 -11.79 24.84 6.24
CA LEU A 244 -11.25 25.23 4.95
C LEU A 244 -10.52 26.57 5.04
N LYS A 245 -11.13 27.58 5.70
CA LYS A 245 -10.48 28.88 5.94
C LYS A 245 -9.18 28.73 6.74
N ARG A 246 -9.14 27.83 7.73
CA ARG A 246 -7.95 27.55 8.53
C ARG A 246 -6.84 26.91 7.68
N LEU A 247 -7.18 25.94 6.83
CA LEU A 247 -6.25 25.31 5.91
C LEU A 247 -5.69 26.29 4.89
N ASP A 248 -6.52 27.18 4.35
CA ASP A 248 -6.03 28.28 3.50
C ASP A 248 -4.98 29.12 4.23
N GLY A 249 -5.22 29.48 5.50
CA GLY A 249 -4.25 30.19 6.34
C GLY A 249 -2.94 29.43 6.54
N VAL A 250 -2.99 28.08 6.68
CA VAL A 250 -1.80 27.23 6.81
C VAL A 250 -0.96 27.28 5.54
N PHE A 251 -1.58 27.22 4.37
CA PHE A 251 -0.86 27.10 3.09
C PHE A 251 -0.64 28.45 2.37
N ALA A 252 -1.29 29.51 2.82
CA ALA A 252 -1.04 30.87 2.31
C ALA A 252 0.38 31.35 2.64
N ALA A 253 0.89 32.27 1.81
CA ALA A 253 2.19 32.92 1.99
C ALA A 253 3.32 31.93 2.34
N TRP A 254 3.44 30.87 1.51
CA TRP A 254 4.47 29.86 1.68
C TRP A 254 5.87 30.48 1.53
N PRO A 255 6.83 30.17 2.47
CA PRO A 255 8.11 30.88 2.52
C PRO A 255 9.03 30.61 1.33
N HIS A 256 8.80 29.49 0.61
CA HIS A 256 9.63 29.06 -0.50
C HIS A 256 8.82 28.87 -1.77
N PRO A 257 9.33 29.26 -2.95
CA PRO A 257 8.58 29.14 -4.20
C PRO A 257 8.35 27.68 -4.62
N GLY A 258 9.22 26.76 -4.20
CA GLY A 258 9.18 25.33 -4.50
C GLY A 258 9.09 25.00 -5.99
N LYS A 259 9.19 23.72 -6.31
CA LYS A 259 9.00 23.21 -7.68
C LYS A 259 7.93 22.11 -7.69
N LYS A 260 7.12 22.08 -8.73
CA LYS A 260 6.28 20.91 -8.99
C LYS A 260 7.20 19.71 -9.29
N THR A 261 6.92 18.57 -8.67
CA THR A 261 7.71 17.36 -8.88
C THR A 261 7.70 16.92 -10.34
N PRO A 262 8.85 16.51 -10.89
CA PRO A 262 8.91 15.98 -12.25
C PRO A 262 8.17 14.63 -12.32
N PRO A 263 7.77 14.20 -13.52
CA PRO A 263 7.23 12.86 -13.71
C PRO A 263 8.20 11.79 -13.21
N VAL A 264 7.65 10.72 -12.62
CA VAL A 264 8.44 9.59 -12.16
C VAL A 264 9.13 8.91 -13.34
N PRO A 265 10.44 8.65 -13.30
CA PRO A 265 11.15 7.98 -14.38
C PRO A 265 10.57 6.60 -14.68
N GLN A 266 10.34 6.32 -15.96
CA GLN A 266 9.67 5.11 -16.45
C GLN A 266 10.67 4.05 -16.98
N GLN A 267 11.88 4.47 -17.30
CA GLN A 267 12.89 3.59 -17.91
C GLN A 267 13.27 2.49 -16.93
N ARG A 268 13.09 1.26 -17.35
CA ARG A 268 13.44 0.05 -16.62
C ARG A 268 13.79 -1.07 -17.57
N GLU A 269 14.55 -2.02 -17.09
CA GLU A 269 14.96 -3.21 -17.83
C GLU A 269 14.53 -4.45 -17.05
N TYR A 270 13.61 -5.23 -17.61
CA TYR A 270 13.24 -6.53 -17.06
C TYR A 270 14.33 -7.55 -17.36
N GLY A 271 14.81 -8.25 -16.32
CA GLY A 271 15.92 -9.19 -16.41
C GLY A 271 15.63 -10.39 -17.32
N LYS A 272 16.67 -11.13 -17.65
CA LYS A 272 16.55 -12.35 -18.46
C LYS A 272 15.85 -13.45 -17.67
N SER A 273 14.95 -14.18 -18.33
CA SER A 273 14.30 -15.35 -17.73
C SER A 273 15.33 -16.39 -17.27
N GLY A 274 15.01 -17.08 -16.18
CA GLY A 274 15.89 -18.09 -15.62
C GLY A 274 15.73 -18.27 -14.12
N VAL A 275 16.57 -19.15 -13.56
CA VAL A 275 16.65 -19.41 -12.13
C VAL A 275 17.90 -18.76 -11.58
N TYR A 276 17.70 -17.95 -10.54
CA TYR A 276 18.74 -17.21 -9.84
C TYR A 276 18.76 -17.61 -8.37
N ILE A 277 19.95 -17.75 -7.80
CA ILE A 277 20.12 -18.09 -6.39
C ILE A 277 21.12 -17.16 -5.73
N VAL A 278 20.77 -16.67 -4.55
CA VAL A 278 21.69 -16.03 -3.61
C VAL A 278 21.93 -17.02 -2.47
N ASP A 279 23.20 -17.39 -2.27
CA ASP A 279 23.56 -18.27 -1.18
C ASP A 279 23.47 -17.54 0.17
N LYS A 280 22.73 -18.11 1.10
CA LYS A 280 22.55 -17.62 2.47
C LYS A 280 22.33 -18.81 3.40
N ASP A 281 23.13 -18.88 4.44
CA ASP A 281 22.98 -19.91 5.46
C ASP A 281 21.71 -19.68 6.31
N VAL A 282 20.62 -20.31 5.87
CA VAL A 282 19.30 -20.30 6.51
C VAL A 282 18.58 -21.62 6.25
N ASN A 283 17.83 -22.11 7.22
CA ASN A 283 17.14 -23.41 7.15
C ASN A 283 16.02 -23.49 6.09
N GLN A 284 15.53 -22.33 5.63
CA GLN A 284 14.44 -22.24 4.66
C GLN A 284 14.84 -21.35 3.49
N GLY A 285 14.63 -21.86 2.28
CA GLY A 285 14.77 -21.05 1.07
C GLY A 285 13.53 -20.17 0.85
N ARG A 286 13.77 -18.90 0.58
CA ARG A 286 12.75 -17.94 0.17
C ARG A 286 12.72 -17.85 -1.34
N VAL A 287 11.53 -17.97 -1.93
CA VAL A 287 11.35 -17.99 -3.38
C VAL A 287 10.46 -16.84 -3.84
N SER A 288 10.85 -16.18 -4.90
CA SER A 288 10.03 -15.28 -5.70
C SER A 288 10.04 -15.70 -7.16
N ILE A 289 8.87 -15.90 -7.72
CA ILE A 289 8.61 -16.16 -9.13
C ILE A 289 7.96 -14.90 -9.69
N ILE A 290 8.63 -14.21 -10.60
CA ILE A 290 8.15 -12.93 -11.14
C ILE A 290 7.94 -13.00 -12.65
N LEU A 291 6.97 -12.22 -13.11
CA LEU A 291 6.65 -12.00 -14.51
C LEU A 291 6.41 -10.49 -14.75
N PRO A 292 6.51 -10.02 -16.01
CA PRO A 292 6.24 -8.63 -16.34
C PRO A 292 4.91 -8.15 -15.81
N GLY A 293 4.88 -6.91 -15.33
CA GLY A 293 3.76 -6.35 -14.60
C GLY A 293 2.83 -5.46 -15.41
N ILE A 294 1.90 -4.83 -14.69
CA ILE A 294 0.89 -3.91 -15.21
C ILE A 294 0.86 -2.60 -14.43
N ARG A 295 0.21 -1.60 -15.01
CA ARG A 295 -0.24 -0.40 -14.30
C ARG A 295 -1.70 -0.57 -13.86
N TRP A 296 -2.13 0.28 -12.92
CA TRP A 296 -3.51 0.31 -12.41
C TRP A 296 -4.55 0.66 -13.48
N ASP A 297 -4.15 1.37 -14.55
CA ASP A 297 -4.96 1.79 -15.68
C ASP A 297 -4.93 0.79 -16.86
N ASP A 298 -4.42 -0.43 -16.63
CA ASP A 298 -4.48 -1.51 -17.63
C ASP A 298 -5.94 -1.86 -17.95
N PRO A 299 -6.35 -1.89 -19.23
CA PRO A 299 -7.74 -2.18 -19.60
C PRO A 299 -8.23 -3.56 -19.12
N ASP A 300 -7.32 -4.48 -18.86
CA ASP A 300 -7.62 -5.82 -18.34
C ASP A 300 -7.54 -5.91 -16.80
N TYR A 301 -7.40 -4.77 -16.09
CA TYR A 301 -7.11 -4.74 -14.66
C TYR A 301 -8.04 -5.64 -13.83
N TYR A 302 -9.36 -5.52 -13.96
CA TYR A 302 -10.32 -6.30 -13.18
C TYR A 302 -10.24 -7.81 -13.48
N ALA A 303 -10.11 -8.19 -14.75
CA ALA A 303 -9.92 -9.59 -15.13
C ALA A 303 -8.60 -10.17 -14.57
N ILE A 304 -7.53 -9.35 -14.53
CA ILE A 304 -6.24 -9.73 -13.93
C ILE A 304 -6.38 -9.89 -12.41
N GLN A 305 -7.15 -9.03 -11.72
CA GLN A 305 -7.40 -9.20 -10.29
C GLN A 305 -8.15 -10.50 -10.00
N MET A 306 -9.21 -10.82 -10.76
CA MET A 306 -9.95 -12.07 -10.61
C MET A 306 -9.08 -13.30 -10.91
N MET A 307 -8.29 -13.26 -11.99
CA MET A 307 -7.32 -14.29 -12.31
C MET A 307 -6.33 -14.53 -11.16
N ASN A 308 -5.76 -13.45 -10.62
CA ASN A 308 -4.80 -13.56 -9.54
C ASN A 308 -5.43 -14.05 -8.23
N ASP A 309 -6.66 -13.67 -7.94
CA ASP A 309 -7.37 -14.12 -6.74
C ASP A 309 -7.54 -15.65 -6.78
N VAL A 310 -8.01 -16.20 -7.89
CA VAL A 310 -8.10 -17.66 -8.10
C VAL A 310 -6.72 -18.32 -8.04
N LEU A 311 -5.69 -17.71 -8.63
CA LEU A 311 -4.36 -18.32 -8.72
C LEU A 311 -3.67 -18.43 -7.36
N GLY A 312 -3.58 -17.32 -6.62
CA GLY A 312 -2.81 -17.27 -5.36
C GLY A 312 -3.11 -16.07 -4.48
N GLY A 313 -4.04 -15.17 -4.86
CA GLY A 313 -4.44 -13.99 -4.11
C GLY A 313 -5.53 -14.24 -3.07
N GLY A 314 -6.45 -15.15 -3.34
CA GLY A 314 -7.64 -15.45 -2.53
C GLY A 314 -7.38 -16.27 -1.26
N GLY A 315 -6.13 -16.32 -0.78
CA GLY A 315 -5.80 -17.03 0.45
C GLY A 315 -6.06 -18.53 0.34
N PHE A 316 -6.77 -19.10 1.32
CA PHE A 316 -7.03 -20.56 1.39
C PHE A 316 -7.92 -21.11 0.26
N THR A 317 -8.61 -20.27 -0.48
CA THR A 317 -9.41 -20.70 -1.63
C THR A 317 -8.63 -20.71 -2.93
N SER A 318 -7.40 -20.17 -2.95
CA SER A 318 -6.58 -20.06 -4.15
C SER A 318 -5.78 -21.32 -4.43
N ARG A 319 -5.56 -21.60 -5.73
CA ARG A 319 -4.90 -22.83 -6.22
C ARG A 319 -3.49 -23.03 -5.66
N ILE A 320 -2.64 -21.98 -5.68
CA ILE A 320 -1.26 -22.05 -5.17
C ILE A 320 -1.26 -22.34 -3.66
N THR A 321 -2.11 -21.66 -2.89
CA THR A 321 -2.15 -21.87 -1.43
C THR A 321 -2.61 -23.29 -1.11
N ASN A 322 -3.66 -23.79 -1.77
CA ASN A 322 -4.16 -25.14 -1.57
C ASN A 322 -3.09 -26.18 -1.87
N ARG A 323 -2.48 -26.15 -3.05
CA ARG A 323 -1.48 -27.14 -3.45
C ARG A 323 -0.24 -27.11 -2.57
N VAL A 324 0.36 -25.93 -2.35
CA VAL A 324 1.65 -25.84 -1.65
C VAL A 324 1.50 -25.98 -0.14
N ARG A 325 0.40 -25.47 0.43
CA ARG A 325 0.19 -25.48 1.88
C ARG A 325 -0.69 -26.62 2.36
N SER A 326 -1.89 -26.75 1.79
CA SER A 326 -2.91 -27.67 2.32
C SER A 326 -2.65 -29.11 1.90
N ASP A 327 -2.32 -29.34 0.63
CA ASP A 327 -2.15 -30.69 0.10
C ASP A 327 -0.75 -31.25 0.44
N GLU A 328 0.29 -30.46 0.18
CA GLU A 328 1.68 -30.93 0.28
C GLU A 328 2.41 -30.48 1.56
N GLY A 329 1.87 -29.53 2.32
CA GLY A 329 2.46 -29.07 3.57
C GLY A 329 3.84 -28.42 3.45
N LEU A 330 4.22 -27.92 2.25
CA LEU A 330 5.58 -27.48 1.95
C LEU A 330 5.89 -26.07 2.47
N ALA A 331 4.87 -25.23 2.67
CA ALA A 331 5.04 -23.86 3.14
C ALA A 331 3.86 -23.43 4.01
N TYR A 332 4.13 -22.62 5.03
CA TYR A 332 3.07 -22.00 5.83
C TYR A 332 2.23 -20.99 5.01
N SER A 333 2.85 -20.32 4.06
CA SER A 333 2.19 -19.37 3.17
C SER A 333 2.81 -19.43 1.78
N ALA A 334 1.96 -19.60 0.76
CA ALA A 334 2.32 -19.50 -0.63
C ALA A 334 1.24 -18.67 -1.33
N ARG A 335 1.61 -17.55 -1.94
CA ARG A 335 0.66 -16.57 -2.48
C ARG A 335 1.15 -15.97 -3.78
N SER A 336 0.23 -15.43 -4.58
CA SER A 336 0.55 -14.54 -5.69
C SER A 336 -0.08 -13.16 -5.52
N ALA A 337 0.51 -12.18 -6.19
CA ALA A 337 -0.02 -10.82 -6.29
C ALA A 337 0.27 -10.26 -7.69
N PHE A 338 -0.71 -9.57 -8.26
CA PHE A 338 -0.58 -8.89 -9.53
C PHE A 338 -1.07 -7.45 -9.39
N PRO A 339 -0.33 -6.59 -8.66
CA PRO A 339 -0.75 -5.23 -8.41
C PRO A 339 -0.64 -4.37 -9.66
N GLY A 340 -1.54 -3.39 -9.79
CA GLY A 340 -1.40 -2.31 -10.77
C GLY A 340 -0.51 -1.21 -10.22
N GLY A 341 0.64 -0.97 -10.84
CA GLY A 341 1.54 0.09 -10.41
C GLY A 341 0.98 1.49 -10.67
N ALA A 342 1.21 2.44 -9.76
CA ALA A 342 0.71 3.80 -9.89
C ALA A 342 1.36 4.56 -11.06
N HIS A 343 2.67 4.52 -11.16
CA HIS A 343 3.44 5.30 -12.14
C HIS A 343 4.14 4.44 -13.19
N TYR A 344 4.48 3.19 -12.86
CA TYR A 344 5.12 2.23 -13.75
C TYR A 344 4.54 0.83 -13.50
N PRO A 345 4.62 -0.10 -14.47
CA PRO A 345 4.15 -1.46 -14.26
C PRO A 345 4.87 -2.16 -13.11
N VAL A 346 4.09 -2.67 -12.14
CA VAL A 346 4.61 -3.48 -11.03
C VAL A 346 4.48 -4.95 -11.38
N VAL A 347 5.57 -5.71 -11.20
CA VAL A 347 5.65 -7.13 -11.59
C VAL A 347 4.61 -8.01 -10.91
N PHE A 348 4.11 -9.02 -11.63
CA PHE A 348 3.48 -10.17 -10.97
C PHE A 348 4.50 -10.88 -10.10
N ARG A 349 4.08 -11.33 -8.94
CA ARG A 349 4.91 -12.12 -8.04
C ARG A 349 4.11 -13.25 -7.42
N ALA A 350 4.62 -14.48 -7.55
CA ALA A 350 4.27 -15.57 -6.66
C ALA A 350 5.44 -15.83 -5.70
N GLY A 351 5.17 -16.09 -4.42
CA GLY A 351 6.24 -16.27 -3.44
C GLY A 351 5.85 -17.13 -2.27
N PHE A 352 6.85 -17.83 -1.73
CA PHE A 352 6.74 -18.68 -0.55
C PHE A 352 8.10 -18.83 0.16
N GLN A 353 8.07 -19.47 1.31
CA GLN A 353 9.27 -19.89 2.03
C GLN A 353 9.07 -21.36 2.46
N SER A 354 10.07 -22.20 2.16
CA SER A 354 10.01 -23.64 2.36
C SER A 354 11.35 -24.17 2.84
N LYS A 355 11.38 -25.37 3.46
CA LYS A 355 12.63 -26.02 3.84
C LYS A 355 13.54 -26.16 2.62
N SER A 356 14.86 -26.00 2.79
CA SER A 356 15.81 -25.96 1.68
C SER A 356 15.65 -27.13 0.68
N ARG A 357 15.49 -28.37 1.19
CA ARG A 357 15.32 -29.57 0.35
C ARG A 357 13.99 -29.61 -0.42
N THR A 358 12.98 -28.86 -0.01
CA THR A 358 11.63 -28.85 -0.62
C THR A 358 11.40 -27.67 -1.56
N VAL A 359 12.33 -26.71 -1.63
CA VAL A 359 12.23 -25.49 -2.46
C VAL A 359 11.94 -25.80 -3.92
N ALA A 360 12.69 -26.72 -4.53
CA ALA A 360 12.54 -27.07 -5.95
C ALA A 360 11.15 -27.69 -6.23
N PHE A 361 10.68 -28.56 -5.35
CA PHE A 361 9.37 -29.21 -5.48
C PHE A 361 8.24 -28.19 -5.30
N ALA A 362 8.28 -27.35 -4.27
CA ALA A 362 7.29 -26.29 -4.10
C ALA A 362 7.29 -25.28 -5.29
N THR A 363 8.46 -24.99 -5.85
CA THR A 363 8.58 -24.14 -7.04
C THR A 363 7.90 -24.79 -8.26
N SER A 364 8.08 -26.09 -8.46
CA SER A 364 7.43 -26.78 -9.59
C SER A 364 5.91 -26.74 -9.49
N ILE A 365 5.36 -26.92 -8.29
CA ILE A 365 3.91 -26.83 -8.06
C ILE A 365 3.37 -25.43 -8.41
N VAL A 366 4.06 -24.37 -7.97
CA VAL A 366 3.65 -23.00 -8.32
C VAL A 366 3.69 -22.76 -9.84
N LEU A 367 4.72 -23.26 -10.53
CA LEU A 367 4.81 -23.16 -11.98
C LEU A 367 3.72 -23.97 -12.69
N GLU A 368 3.40 -25.16 -12.19
CA GLU A 368 2.29 -25.99 -12.67
C GLU A 368 0.94 -25.26 -12.57
N GLU A 369 0.64 -24.60 -11.43
CA GLU A 369 -0.60 -23.85 -11.28
C GLU A 369 -0.64 -22.60 -12.17
N ILE A 370 0.50 -21.90 -12.35
CA ILE A 370 0.61 -20.81 -13.32
C ILE A 370 0.37 -21.32 -14.76
N GLU A 371 0.92 -22.47 -15.12
CA GLU A 371 0.67 -23.06 -16.43
C GLU A 371 -0.77 -23.53 -16.58
N ARG A 372 -1.31 -24.18 -15.56
CA ARG A 372 -2.67 -24.73 -15.54
C ARG A 372 -3.71 -23.64 -15.77
N ILE A 373 -3.64 -22.49 -15.07
CA ILE A 373 -4.62 -21.40 -15.25
C ILE A 373 -4.53 -20.78 -16.66
N THR A 374 -3.41 -20.94 -17.37
CA THR A 374 -3.30 -20.53 -18.78
C THR A 374 -3.94 -21.51 -19.75
N ARG A 375 -4.05 -22.79 -19.40
CA ARG A 375 -4.58 -23.86 -20.26
C ARG A 375 -6.04 -24.17 -19.98
N GLU A 376 -6.38 -24.27 -18.71
CA GLU A 376 -7.70 -24.64 -18.22
C GLU A 376 -8.45 -23.41 -17.74
N PRO A 377 -9.70 -23.19 -18.19
CA PRO A 377 -10.55 -22.13 -17.65
C PRO A 377 -10.74 -22.30 -16.14
N VAL A 378 -10.93 -21.18 -15.45
CA VAL A 378 -11.40 -21.22 -14.06
C VAL A 378 -12.83 -21.75 -14.02
N THR A 379 -13.21 -22.39 -12.92
CA THR A 379 -14.60 -22.84 -12.72
C THR A 379 -15.50 -21.65 -12.39
N ALA A 380 -16.81 -21.84 -12.57
CA ALA A 380 -17.80 -20.83 -12.18
C ALA A 380 -17.76 -20.54 -10.67
N GLU A 381 -17.48 -21.56 -9.85
CA GLU A 381 -17.36 -21.43 -8.40
C GLU A 381 -16.12 -20.66 -7.99
N GLU A 382 -14.95 -20.93 -8.60
CA GLU A 382 -13.71 -20.16 -8.36
C GLU A 382 -13.91 -18.68 -8.71
N LEU A 383 -14.52 -18.39 -9.86
CA LEU A 383 -14.76 -17.00 -10.26
C LEU A 383 -15.79 -16.31 -9.36
N LEU A 384 -16.86 -17.01 -8.95
CA LEU A 384 -17.85 -16.48 -8.03
C LEU A 384 -17.22 -16.15 -6.66
N THR A 385 -16.40 -17.06 -6.14
CA THR A 385 -15.66 -16.84 -4.88
C THR A 385 -14.74 -15.64 -4.98
N ALA A 386 -13.98 -15.51 -6.07
CA ALA A 386 -13.12 -14.36 -6.31
C ALA A 386 -13.91 -13.04 -6.37
N LYS A 387 -15.03 -13.00 -7.13
CA LYS A 387 -15.90 -11.82 -7.21
C LYS A 387 -16.42 -11.42 -5.83
N LYS A 388 -16.97 -12.38 -5.07
CA LYS A 388 -17.48 -12.12 -3.73
C LYS A 388 -16.41 -11.58 -2.79
N SER A 389 -15.17 -12.06 -2.84
CA SER A 389 -14.09 -11.58 -2.00
C SER A 389 -13.84 -10.07 -2.17
N PHE A 390 -14.02 -9.52 -3.37
CA PHE A 390 -13.88 -8.10 -3.66
C PHE A 390 -15.16 -7.29 -3.41
N ILE A 391 -16.33 -7.83 -3.77
CA ILE A 391 -17.60 -7.12 -3.68
C ILE A 391 -18.07 -7.03 -2.23
N ASP A 392 -18.04 -8.13 -1.49
CA ASP A 392 -18.54 -8.19 -0.11
C ASP A 392 -17.65 -7.41 0.86
N THR A 393 -16.36 -7.27 0.53
CA THR A 393 -15.41 -6.46 1.33
C THR A 393 -15.31 -5.00 0.87
N PHE A 394 -15.95 -4.63 -0.24
CA PHE A 394 -15.88 -3.30 -0.82
C PHE A 394 -16.21 -2.15 0.16
N PRO A 395 -17.26 -2.23 1.01
CA PRO A 395 -17.57 -1.18 1.97
C PRO A 395 -16.46 -0.89 2.97
N ASN A 396 -15.57 -1.85 3.23
CA ASN A 396 -14.44 -1.67 4.15
C ASN A 396 -13.46 -0.57 3.69
N ASN A 397 -13.49 -0.21 2.40
CA ASN A 397 -12.69 0.91 1.89
C ASN A 397 -13.15 2.27 2.42
N PHE A 398 -14.41 2.35 2.91
CA PHE A 398 -15.09 3.57 3.32
C PHE A 398 -15.72 3.44 4.71
N ALA A 399 -15.20 2.57 5.57
CA ALA A 399 -15.78 2.26 6.88
C ALA A 399 -15.66 3.39 7.90
N SER A 400 -14.86 4.43 7.64
CA SER A 400 -14.76 5.63 8.47
C SER A 400 -14.52 6.88 7.63
N ALA A 401 -14.82 8.05 8.18
CA ALA A 401 -14.57 9.34 7.55
C ALA A 401 -13.10 9.49 7.09
N SER A 402 -12.16 9.08 7.95
CA SER A 402 -10.72 9.11 7.63
C SER A 402 -10.36 8.18 6.45
N GLN A 403 -10.97 7.00 6.36
CA GLN A 403 -10.76 6.08 5.22
C GLN A 403 -11.30 6.67 3.92
N VAL A 404 -12.48 7.30 3.94
CA VAL A 404 -13.08 7.95 2.77
C VAL A 404 -12.13 8.99 2.18
N VAL A 405 -11.73 9.98 2.99
CA VAL A 405 -10.87 11.06 2.51
C VAL A 405 -9.47 10.57 2.11
N SER A 406 -8.95 9.55 2.79
CA SER A 406 -7.64 8.95 2.46
C SER A 406 -7.68 8.15 1.16
N ALA A 407 -8.78 7.46 0.86
CA ALA A 407 -8.95 6.74 -0.41
C ALA A 407 -8.95 7.73 -1.58
N PHE A 408 -9.69 8.83 -1.47
CA PHE A 408 -9.77 9.84 -2.51
C PHE A 408 -8.49 10.65 -2.67
N ALA A 409 -7.81 11.01 -1.57
CA ALA A 409 -6.51 11.65 -1.62
C ALA A 409 -5.45 10.77 -2.32
N ARG A 410 -5.52 9.44 -2.14
CA ARG A 410 -4.67 8.49 -2.86
C ARG A 410 -4.98 8.47 -4.35
N ASP A 411 -6.24 8.52 -4.73
CA ASP A 411 -6.65 8.56 -6.14
C ASP A 411 -6.22 9.85 -6.82
N GLU A 412 -6.31 10.98 -6.13
CA GLU A 412 -5.76 12.25 -6.59
C GLU A 412 -4.23 12.19 -6.75
N MET A 413 -3.55 11.53 -5.79
CA MET A 413 -2.09 11.38 -5.80
C MET A 413 -1.58 10.63 -7.04
N ILE A 414 -2.27 9.56 -7.44
CA ILE A 414 -1.89 8.73 -8.60
C ILE A 414 -2.50 9.21 -9.92
N GLY A 415 -3.34 10.26 -9.90
CA GLY A 415 -4.00 10.81 -11.07
C GLY A 415 -5.28 10.07 -11.50
N ARG A 416 -5.77 9.13 -10.68
CA ARG A 416 -6.99 8.36 -10.99
C ARG A 416 -8.21 9.25 -11.01
N TYR A 417 -8.37 10.15 -10.05
CA TYR A 417 -9.51 11.07 -10.01
C TYR A 417 -9.67 11.87 -11.30
N ALA A 418 -8.57 12.36 -11.86
CA ALA A 418 -8.60 13.14 -13.11
C ALA A 418 -8.97 12.31 -14.35
N THR A 419 -8.71 11.01 -14.37
CA THR A 419 -8.91 10.14 -15.54
C THR A 419 -10.10 9.20 -15.40
N GLN A 420 -10.48 8.85 -14.19
CA GLN A 420 -11.58 7.93 -13.87
C GLN A 420 -12.31 8.41 -12.59
N PRO A 421 -13.02 9.56 -12.64
CA PRO A 421 -13.70 10.10 -11.45
C PRO A 421 -14.74 9.14 -10.88
N ASP A 422 -15.38 8.34 -11.74
CA ASP A 422 -16.40 7.36 -11.36
C ASP A 422 -15.83 5.97 -11.02
N TYR A 423 -14.51 5.86 -10.74
CA TYR A 423 -13.85 4.59 -10.48
C TYR A 423 -14.56 3.77 -9.38
N TRP A 424 -14.90 4.40 -8.27
CA TRP A 424 -15.52 3.72 -7.13
C TRP A 424 -16.99 3.39 -7.37
N ALA A 425 -17.72 4.26 -8.06
CA ALA A 425 -19.11 4.00 -8.44
C ALA A 425 -19.22 2.76 -9.34
N ASN A 426 -18.30 2.60 -10.29
CA ASN A 426 -18.30 1.51 -11.26
C ASN A 426 -17.51 0.27 -10.79
N TYR A 427 -16.86 0.31 -9.60
CA TYR A 427 -15.93 -0.73 -9.19
C TYR A 427 -16.57 -2.12 -9.13
N ARG A 428 -17.72 -2.24 -8.47
CA ARG A 428 -18.42 -3.53 -8.31
C ARG A 428 -18.95 -4.04 -9.64
N ASP A 429 -19.51 -3.17 -10.46
CA ASP A 429 -20.04 -3.54 -11.79
C ASP A 429 -18.92 -4.04 -12.70
N ASN A 430 -17.74 -3.41 -12.64
CA ASN A 430 -16.57 -3.85 -13.38
C ASN A 430 -16.07 -5.24 -12.92
N ILE A 431 -16.16 -5.54 -11.61
CA ILE A 431 -15.86 -6.88 -11.09
C ILE A 431 -16.92 -7.88 -11.57
N GLU A 432 -18.23 -7.54 -11.46
CA GLU A 432 -19.32 -8.42 -11.91
C GLU A 432 -19.28 -8.72 -13.40
N ALA A 433 -18.85 -7.78 -14.21
CA ALA A 433 -18.74 -7.94 -15.65
C ALA A 433 -17.62 -8.92 -16.09
N VAL A 434 -16.70 -9.29 -15.20
CA VAL A 434 -15.62 -10.23 -15.54
C VAL A 434 -16.22 -11.64 -15.75
N ASP A 435 -16.01 -12.21 -16.91
CA ASP A 435 -16.39 -13.59 -17.23
C ASP A 435 -15.19 -14.55 -17.25
N ILE A 436 -15.47 -15.84 -17.34
CA ILE A 436 -14.46 -16.91 -17.42
C ILE A 436 -13.54 -16.72 -18.64
N ALA A 437 -14.10 -16.26 -19.77
CA ALA A 437 -13.32 -16.04 -20.99
C ALA A 437 -12.33 -14.90 -20.85
N ALA A 438 -12.71 -13.82 -20.15
CA ALA A 438 -11.81 -12.71 -19.83
C ALA A 438 -10.66 -13.16 -18.92
N VAL A 439 -10.94 -13.95 -17.86
CA VAL A 439 -9.92 -14.53 -16.99
C VAL A 439 -8.95 -15.41 -17.78
N GLN A 440 -9.48 -16.30 -18.64
CA GLN A 440 -8.65 -17.18 -19.47
C GLN A 440 -7.79 -16.40 -20.47
N ARG A 441 -8.33 -15.34 -21.06
CA ARG A 441 -7.62 -14.45 -22.00
C ARG A 441 -6.45 -13.76 -21.32
N VAL A 442 -6.66 -13.18 -20.15
CA VAL A 442 -5.59 -12.46 -19.44
C VAL A 442 -4.54 -13.41 -18.88
N ALA A 443 -4.92 -14.61 -18.41
CA ALA A 443 -3.99 -15.64 -18.00
C ALA A 443 -3.02 -15.99 -19.15
N LYS A 444 -3.54 -16.33 -20.33
CA LYS A 444 -2.74 -16.62 -21.53
C LYS A 444 -1.85 -15.44 -21.97
N ARG A 445 -2.36 -14.22 -21.84
CA ARG A 445 -1.63 -13.01 -22.28
C ARG A 445 -0.51 -12.63 -21.33
N ARG A 446 -0.73 -12.74 -20.01
CA ARG A 446 0.15 -12.19 -18.98
C ARG A 446 1.09 -13.20 -18.33
N LEU A 447 0.66 -14.44 -18.14
CA LEU A 447 1.42 -15.46 -17.42
C LEU A 447 2.29 -16.30 -18.37
N LYS A 448 3.27 -15.66 -19.01
CA LYS A 448 4.16 -16.31 -19.99
C LYS A 448 5.36 -16.93 -19.32
N LEU A 449 5.36 -18.24 -19.08
CA LEU A 449 6.46 -18.97 -18.45
C LEU A 449 7.82 -18.79 -19.14
N GLY A 450 7.86 -18.46 -20.43
CA GLY A 450 9.10 -18.13 -21.15
C GLY A 450 9.78 -16.84 -20.66
N GLN A 451 9.08 -16.00 -19.92
CA GLN A 451 9.58 -14.74 -19.35
C GLN A 451 9.81 -14.82 -17.84
N VAL A 452 9.59 -15.99 -17.24
CA VAL A 452 9.65 -16.15 -15.78
C VAL A 452 11.07 -15.98 -15.26
N ILE A 453 11.19 -15.21 -14.18
CA ILE A 453 12.39 -15.13 -13.36
C ILE A 453 12.06 -15.77 -12.02
N ILE A 454 12.88 -16.72 -11.59
CA ILE A 454 12.78 -17.39 -10.30
C ILE A 454 14.00 -16.97 -9.50
N LEU A 455 13.77 -16.26 -8.40
CA LEU A 455 14.81 -15.89 -7.45
C LEU A 455 14.65 -16.71 -6.18
N ILE A 456 15.76 -17.27 -5.72
CA ILE A 456 15.83 -18.08 -4.50
C ILE A 456 16.92 -17.48 -3.60
N VAL A 457 16.62 -17.31 -2.32
CA VAL A 457 17.58 -16.93 -1.28
C VAL A 457 17.57 -18.01 -0.22
N GLY A 458 18.69 -18.70 -0.04
CA GLY A 458 18.79 -19.81 0.93
C GLY A 458 20.06 -20.63 0.76
N GLN A 459 20.21 -21.69 1.55
CA GLN A 459 21.39 -22.53 1.55
C GLN A 459 21.49 -23.33 0.24
N LYS A 460 22.33 -22.81 -0.67
CA LYS A 460 22.47 -23.28 -2.05
C LYS A 460 22.70 -24.79 -2.14
N GLU A 461 23.65 -25.31 -1.37
CA GLU A 461 24.01 -26.74 -1.42
C GLU A 461 22.82 -27.65 -1.08
N GLU A 462 22.05 -27.32 -0.05
CA GLU A 462 20.89 -28.09 0.35
C GLU A 462 19.73 -27.95 -0.64
N ILE A 463 19.53 -26.77 -1.20
CA ILE A 463 18.49 -26.52 -2.19
C ILE A 463 18.75 -27.30 -3.48
N LEU A 464 20.02 -27.35 -3.93
CA LEU A 464 20.41 -28.07 -5.14
C LEU A 464 20.27 -29.58 -5.04
N LYS A 465 20.33 -30.17 -3.82
CA LYS A 465 20.08 -31.62 -3.61
C LYS A 465 18.63 -31.99 -3.94
N GLY A 466 17.67 -31.07 -3.84
CA GLY A 466 16.26 -31.33 -4.09
C GLY A 466 15.58 -32.20 -3.06
N HIS A 467 14.31 -32.51 -3.30
CA HIS A 467 13.49 -33.34 -2.41
C HIS A 467 13.93 -34.81 -2.46
N PRO A 468 14.03 -35.50 -1.33
CA PRO A 468 14.48 -36.91 -1.31
C PRO A 468 13.50 -37.84 -2.05
N ASP A 469 12.21 -37.62 -1.93
CA ASP A 469 11.15 -38.51 -2.44
C ASP A 469 10.53 -38.04 -3.77
N HIS A 470 10.84 -36.82 -4.22
CA HIS A 470 10.33 -36.26 -5.46
C HIS A 470 11.48 -35.94 -6.44
N PRO A 471 11.46 -36.46 -7.69
CA PRO A 471 12.56 -36.32 -8.63
C PRO A 471 12.62 -34.93 -9.28
N VAL A 472 12.30 -33.88 -8.52
CA VAL A 472 12.35 -32.47 -8.98
C VAL A 472 13.53 -31.77 -8.34
N ASN A 473 14.37 -31.16 -9.18
CA ASN A 473 15.46 -30.31 -8.73
C ASN A 473 15.55 -29.04 -9.57
N LEU A 474 16.27 -28.02 -9.09
CA LEU A 474 16.38 -26.75 -9.78
C LEU A 474 17.00 -26.86 -11.18
N GLY A 475 17.90 -27.83 -11.40
CA GLY A 475 18.50 -28.07 -12.72
C GLY A 475 17.48 -28.45 -13.78
N ARG A 476 16.40 -29.16 -13.42
CA ARG A 476 15.29 -29.46 -14.35
C ARG A 476 14.40 -28.25 -14.62
N LEU A 477 14.24 -27.36 -13.64
CA LEU A 477 13.47 -26.12 -13.80
C LEU A 477 14.24 -25.05 -14.57
N ALA A 478 15.57 -25.09 -14.49
CA ALA A 478 16.47 -24.11 -15.08
C ALA A 478 17.01 -24.58 -16.43
N LYS A 479 16.29 -24.36 -17.52
CA LYS A 479 16.72 -24.72 -18.88
C LYS A 479 18.10 -24.14 -19.27
N GLY A 480 18.56 -23.06 -18.66
CA GLY A 480 19.84 -22.37 -18.87
C GLY A 480 20.83 -22.51 -17.71
N GLY A 481 20.59 -23.47 -16.79
CA GLY A 481 21.36 -23.60 -15.55
C GLY A 481 20.88 -22.62 -14.45
N VAL A 482 21.31 -22.90 -13.23
CA VAL A 482 21.06 -22.02 -12.09
C VAL A 482 22.16 -20.96 -12.04
N LYS A 483 21.78 -19.69 -12.04
CA LYS A 483 22.71 -18.56 -11.99
C LYS A 483 22.87 -18.10 -10.54
N GLU A 484 24.07 -18.12 -10.05
CA GLU A 484 24.37 -17.56 -8.73
C GLU A 484 24.53 -16.05 -8.82
N LEU A 485 23.83 -15.35 -7.91
CA LEU A 485 23.99 -13.92 -7.69
C LEU A 485 24.88 -13.73 -6.45
N PRO A 486 25.90 -12.86 -6.53
CA PRO A 486 26.73 -12.59 -5.38
C PRO A 486 25.95 -11.89 -4.27
N MET A 487 26.26 -12.21 -3.03
CA MET A 487 25.82 -11.37 -1.91
C MET A 487 26.40 -9.97 -2.09
N ARG A 488 25.66 -8.95 -1.70
CA ARG A 488 26.16 -7.57 -1.75
C ARG A 488 26.59 -7.10 -0.37
N ASP A 489 27.66 -6.34 -0.32
CA ASP A 489 28.09 -5.67 0.91
C ASP A 489 26.98 -4.75 1.41
N PRO A 490 26.58 -4.84 2.69
CA PRO A 490 25.43 -4.13 3.21
C PRO A 490 25.62 -2.61 3.29
N LEU A 491 26.87 -2.14 3.31
CA LEU A 491 27.19 -0.71 3.43
C LEU A 491 27.42 -0.03 2.08
N THR A 492 27.97 -0.76 1.12
CA THR A 492 28.36 -0.22 -0.19
C THR A 492 27.45 -0.67 -1.33
N MET A 493 26.68 -1.73 -1.12
CA MET A 493 25.88 -2.40 -2.15
C MET A 493 26.67 -3.03 -3.28
N GLN A 494 27.99 -3.06 -3.19
CA GLN A 494 28.85 -3.74 -4.17
C GLN A 494 28.79 -5.25 -3.95
N PRO A 495 28.88 -6.05 -5.04
CA PRO A 495 28.99 -7.50 -4.94
C PRO A 495 30.20 -7.92 -4.09
N ILE A 496 29.99 -8.82 -3.14
CA ILE A 496 31.06 -9.46 -2.38
C ILE A 496 31.63 -10.57 -3.27
N LYS A 497 32.95 -10.59 -3.42
CA LYS A 497 33.67 -11.60 -4.20
C LYS A 497 33.77 -12.94 -3.46
#